data_5870c0c433074bd598ea0f11120656a2
#
_entry.id   5870c0c433074bd598ea0f11120656a2
#
_cell.length_a   1.000
_cell.length_b   1.000
_cell.length_c   1.000
_cell.angle_alpha   90.00
_cell.angle_beta   90.00
_cell.angle_gamma   90.00
#
_symmetry.space_group_name_H-M   'P 1'
#
loop_
_entity.id
_entity.type
_entity.pdbx_description
1 polymer ?
#
loop_
_entity_poly.entity_id
_entity_poly.type
_entity_poly.pdbx_seq_one_letter_code
_entity_poly.pdbx_strand_id
1 'polypeptide(L)'
;IPKDVYDVMNADQYSQYLGQAAANSNTPLPTGYKLDSQTGKYHFQDDTNTNWFDEVFKTGIRQNHNVNLSGGGAHNTYNISLDYFNQKGTLEGAGPNYERYTARVNNTMETKFIKFQTSLVYSHSDQDNMGLSNASEYVQGLYGDVTNVLRGTLMMQPTIKAYDSSTWVLDNLVGIANNFNYDAYGYGVYYDTVHGDISASNPLLVNNLLQRNTRVDRFVGTGSADVDILKMIGVDNKNHKLNYKVNLSYSKTHCKDFTWIPAWVQSNRVYLSKSNERLTKGSRDYSDALIENVITYDGTIGKHHINVLAGQTYEEEDTDLLTGWGINFTEPYFLQLQNASDTYSESYEYKHSILSYIGRINYNYDDRYLFSATVRRDGSSRLTRNIRWGTFPSVSVGWRFDKEKFFPFDQNVVNLFKVRASYGELGNENIGEYMYQAVMSRNNMTYNFNGNVVTGSAVSTFVDNNLAWEKKKTY
;
A
#
# COMPACT_ATOMS: atom_id res chain seq x y z
N ILE A 1 -15.91 -18.28 -1.20
CA ILE A 1 -16.88 -17.61 -2.08
C ILE A 1 -17.94 -17.03 -1.16
N PRO A 2 -18.25 -15.74 -1.22
CA PRO A 2 -19.42 -15.18 -0.51
C PRO A 2 -20.65 -15.96 -0.94
N LYS A 3 -21.43 -16.49 -0.01
CA LYS A 3 -22.66 -17.23 -0.31
C LYS A 3 -23.74 -16.32 -0.92
N ASP A 4 -23.60 -15.01 -0.74
CA ASP A 4 -24.51 -13.98 -1.26
C ASP A 4 -23.88 -13.28 -2.45
N VAL A 5 -23.64 -14.03 -3.53
CA VAL A 5 -23.26 -13.49 -4.83
C VAL A 5 -24.51 -12.94 -5.50
N TYR A 6 -24.36 -11.89 -6.28
CA TYR A 6 -25.44 -11.36 -7.10
C TYR A 6 -26.07 -12.47 -7.95
N ASP A 7 -27.39 -12.58 -7.92
CA ASP A 7 -28.14 -13.48 -8.80
C ASP A 7 -28.12 -12.90 -10.22
N VAL A 8 -27.16 -13.37 -11.02
CA VAL A 8 -26.98 -12.92 -12.41
C VAL A 8 -27.87 -13.73 -13.34
N MET A 9 -28.31 -13.11 -14.43
CA MET A 9 -29.14 -13.80 -15.44
C MET A 9 -28.37 -14.95 -16.09
N ASN A 10 -29.04 -16.09 -16.24
CA ASN A 10 -28.57 -17.15 -17.11
C ASN A 10 -28.85 -16.81 -18.60
N ALA A 11 -28.39 -17.64 -19.54
CA ALA A 11 -28.52 -17.39 -20.98
C ALA A 11 -29.96 -17.25 -21.43
N ASP A 12 -30.87 -18.07 -20.89
CA ASP A 12 -32.32 -17.99 -21.23
C ASP A 12 -32.92 -16.70 -20.74
N GLN A 13 -32.71 -16.35 -19.48
CA GLN A 13 -33.19 -15.10 -18.89
C GLN A 13 -32.66 -13.87 -19.63
N TYR A 14 -31.37 -13.91 -19.95
CA TYR A 14 -30.69 -12.83 -20.68
C TYR A 14 -31.29 -12.70 -22.12
N SER A 15 -31.48 -13.83 -22.81
CA SER A 15 -32.11 -13.85 -24.14
C SER A 15 -33.55 -13.28 -24.13
N GLN A 16 -34.35 -13.63 -23.11
CA GLN A 16 -35.69 -13.06 -22.93
C GLN A 16 -35.64 -11.54 -22.69
N TYR A 17 -34.76 -11.11 -21.81
CA TYR A 17 -34.55 -9.68 -21.52
C TYR A 17 -34.18 -8.91 -22.79
N LEU A 18 -33.17 -9.39 -23.53
CA LEU A 18 -32.70 -8.74 -24.75
C LEU A 18 -33.75 -8.73 -25.85
N GLY A 19 -34.47 -9.83 -26.01
CA GLY A 19 -35.55 -9.95 -26.98
C GLY A 19 -36.73 -9.00 -26.71
N GLN A 20 -37.11 -8.88 -25.44
CA GLN A 20 -38.18 -7.93 -25.03
C GLN A 20 -37.68 -6.47 -25.18
N ALA A 21 -36.41 -6.19 -24.84
CA ALA A 21 -35.83 -4.86 -25.01
C ALA A 21 -35.82 -4.44 -26.49
N ALA A 22 -35.44 -5.33 -27.40
CA ALA A 22 -35.43 -5.10 -28.84
C ALA A 22 -36.87 -4.87 -29.38
N ALA A 23 -37.85 -5.69 -28.94
CA ALA A 23 -39.25 -5.54 -29.32
C ALA A 23 -39.82 -4.20 -28.83
N ASN A 24 -39.55 -3.80 -27.59
CA ASN A 24 -40.02 -2.55 -26.99
C ASN A 24 -39.43 -1.30 -27.65
N SER A 25 -38.18 -1.39 -28.09
CA SER A 25 -37.47 -0.29 -28.76
C SER A 25 -37.66 -0.29 -30.29
N ASN A 26 -38.39 -1.26 -30.83
CA ASN A 26 -38.53 -1.48 -32.26
C ASN A 26 -37.17 -1.56 -33.00
N THR A 27 -36.22 -2.23 -32.38
CA THR A 27 -34.89 -2.47 -32.94
C THR A 27 -34.74 -3.95 -33.33
N PRO A 28 -33.93 -4.29 -34.35
CA PRO A 28 -33.68 -5.68 -34.69
C PRO A 28 -32.95 -6.40 -33.56
N LEU A 29 -33.23 -7.69 -33.37
CA LEU A 29 -32.46 -8.55 -32.49
C LEU A 29 -31.03 -8.62 -32.97
N PRO A 30 -30.04 -8.69 -32.05
CA PRO A 30 -28.69 -9.03 -32.40
C PRO A 30 -28.63 -10.38 -33.12
N THR A 31 -27.73 -10.53 -34.08
CA THR A 31 -27.70 -11.65 -35.06
C THR A 31 -27.72 -13.05 -34.44
N GLY A 32 -27.17 -13.22 -33.23
CA GLY A 32 -27.14 -14.54 -32.55
C GLY A 32 -28.44 -14.90 -31.82
N TYR A 33 -29.41 -13.99 -31.72
CA TYR A 33 -30.66 -14.23 -30.98
C TYR A 33 -31.84 -14.45 -31.91
N LYS A 34 -32.71 -15.39 -31.54
CA LYS A 34 -33.86 -15.80 -32.32
C LYS A 34 -35.09 -15.90 -31.45
N LEU A 35 -36.26 -15.60 -32.05
CA LEU A 35 -37.55 -15.87 -31.45
C LEU A 35 -38.01 -17.26 -31.91
N ASP A 36 -38.23 -18.17 -30.98
CA ASP A 36 -38.91 -19.43 -31.26
C ASP A 36 -40.42 -19.16 -31.46
N SER A 37 -40.88 -19.36 -32.66
CA SER A 37 -42.29 -19.12 -33.03
C SER A 37 -43.27 -20.10 -32.38
N GLN A 38 -42.81 -21.24 -31.89
CA GLN A 38 -43.65 -22.24 -31.25
C GLN A 38 -43.86 -21.95 -29.76
N THR A 39 -42.80 -21.53 -29.08
CA THR A 39 -42.82 -21.26 -27.65
C THR A 39 -43.01 -19.80 -27.32
N GLY A 40 -42.78 -18.89 -28.27
CA GLY A 40 -42.78 -17.44 -28.06
C GLY A 40 -41.59 -16.94 -27.21
N LYS A 41 -40.56 -17.78 -27.03
CA LYS A 41 -39.36 -17.44 -26.23
C LYS A 41 -38.21 -17.04 -27.11
N TYR A 42 -37.40 -16.12 -26.60
CA TYR A 42 -36.14 -15.78 -27.22
C TYR A 42 -35.04 -16.70 -26.71
N HIS A 43 -34.12 -17.09 -27.55
CA HIS A 43 -32.95 -17.91 -27.21
C HIS A 43 -31.75 -17.48 -28.03
N PHE A 44 -30.55 -17.81 -27.54
CA PHE A 44 -29.30 -17.63 -28.27
C PHE A 44 -29.09 -18.82 -29.23
N GLN A 45 -28.31 -18.63 -30.26
CA GLN A 45 -28.15 -19.60 -31.37
C GLN A 45 -27.50 -20.94 -31.00
N ASP A 46 -26.82 -21.01 -29.86
CA ASP A 46 -26.24 -22.23 -29.31
C ASP A 46 -26.61 -22.37 -27.81
N ASP A 47 -26.22 -23.50 -27.21
CA ASP A 47 -26.57 -23.84 -25.83
C ASP A 47 -25.58 -23.23 -24.80
N THR A 48 -24.81 -22.21 -25.18
CA THR A 48 -23.87 -21.55 -24.28
C THR A 48 -24.60 -20.89 -23.13
N ASN A 49 -24.24 -21.27 -21.91
CA ASN A 49 -24.75 -20.72 -20.67
C ASN A 49 -23.63 -20.63 -19.62
N THR A 50 -22.79 -19.62 -19.75
CA THR A 50 -21.62 -19.42 -18.88
C THR A 50 -22.01 -18.76 -17.58
N ASN A 51 -21.77 -19.43 -16.46
CA ASN A 51 -21.80 -18.80 -15.14
C ASN A 51 -20.42 -18.21 -14.83
N TRP A 52 -20.26 -16.91 -15.08
CA TRP A 52 -18.97 -16.25 -14.93
C TRP A 52 -18.45 -16.25 -13.50
N PHE A 53 -19.33 -16.35 -12.48
CA PHE A 53 -18.88 -16.47 -11.09
C PHE A 53 -18.25 -17.83 -10.82
N ASP A 54 -18.80 -18.90 -11.35
CA ASP A 54 -18.25 -20.26 -11.17
C ASP A 54 -16.92 -20.43 -11.96
N GLU A 55 -16.81 -19.79 -13.11
CA GLU A 55 -15.58 -19.81 -13.91
C GLU A 55 -14.43 -19.00 -13.28
N VAL A 56 -14.76 -17.86 -12.69
CA VAL A 56 -13.75 -16.91 -12.19
C VAL A 56 -13.37 -17.16 -10.74
N PHE A 57 -14.34 -17.61 -9.92
CA PHE A 57 -14.07 -17.79 -8.49
C PHE A 57 -13.80 -19.23 -8.12
N LYS A 58 -12.74 -19.45 -7.38
CA LYS A 58 -12.38 -20.75 -6.81
C LYS A 58 -12.06 -20.67 -5.33
N THR A 59 -11.89 -21.83 -4.70
CA THR A 59 -11.45 -21.89 -3.31
C THR A 59 -10.00 -21.49 -3.18
N GLY A 60 -9.74 -20.40 -2.47
CA GLY A 60 -8.39 -19.99 -2.08
C GLY A 60 -7.85 -20.85 -0.93
N ILE A 61 -6.54 -21.07 -0.92
CA ILE A 61 -5.84 -21.83 0.12
C ILE A 61 -4.85 -20.90 0.82
N ARG A 62 -4.85 -20.95 2.15
CA ARG A 62 -3.89 -20.22 2.98
C ARG A 62 -3.14 -21.21 3.88
N GLN A 63 -1.81 -21.04 3.92
CA GLN A 63 -0.91 -21.81 4.80
C GLN A 63 -0.03 -20.83 5.58
N ASN A 64 0.21 -21.16 6.84
CA ASN A 64 1.15 -20.46 7.69
C ASN A 64 1.90 -21.47 8.56
N HIS A 65 3.22 -21.49 8.44
CA HIS A 65 4.12 -22.37 9.19
C HIS A 65 5.11 -21.51 9.95
N ASN A 66 5.15 -21.66 11.26
CA ASN A 66 6.06 -20.92 12.12
C ASN A 66 6.89 -21.90 12.96
N VAL A 67 8.20 -21.67 13.00
CA VAL A 67 9.13 -22.35 13.87
C VAL A 67 9.77 -21.32 14.78
N ASN A 68 9.72 -21.56 16.09
CA ASN A 68 10.27 -20.65 17.09
C ASN A 68 11.20 -21.42 18.02
N LEU A 69 12.41 -20.86 18.22
CA LEU A 69 13.40 -21.33 19.17
C LEU A 69 13.68 -20.20 20.16
N SER A 70 13.44 -20.45 21.44
CA SER A 70 13.75 -19.49 22.49
C SER A 70 14.54 -20.15 23.62
N GLY A 71 15.39 -19.38 24.23
CA GLY A 71 16.18 -19.83 25.36
C GLY A 71 16.86 -18.68 26.06
N GLY A 72 17.57 -19.01 27.13
CA GLY A 72 18.33 -18.03 27.88
C GLY A 72 18.70 -18.45 29.28
N GLY A 73 19.35 -17.56 29.99
CA GLY A 73 19.75 -17.69 31.39
C GLY A 73 19.55 -16.37 32.13
N ALA A 74 20.21 -16.24 33.28
CA ALA A 74 20.07 -15.08 34.16
C ALA A 74 20.44 -13.74 33.50
N HIS A 75 21.30 -13.77 32.49
CA HIS A 75 21.88 -12.55 31.88
C HIS A 75 21.65 -12.44 30.37
N ASN A 76 21.07 -13.45 29.75
CA ASN A 76 20.86 -13.44 28.32
C ASN A 76 19.60 -14.21 27.97
N THR A 77 18.78 -13.63 27.08
CA THR A 77 17.61 -14.31 26.49
C THR A 77 17.64 -14.11 24.99
N TYR A 78 17.27 -15.14 24.25
CA TYR A 78 17.16 -15.06 22.81
C TYR A 78 15.87 -15.72 22.31
N ASN A 79 15.41 -15.21 21.18
CA ASN A 79 14.30 -15.78 20.44
C ASN A 79 14.62 -15.69 18.94
N ILE A 80 14.54 -16.82 18.26
CA ILE A 80 14.74 -16.95 16.82
C ILE A 80 13.46 -17.54 16.25
N SER A 81 12.87 -16.89 15.26
CA SER A 81 11.69 -17.40 14.57
C SER A 81 11.85 -17.38 13.06
N LEU A 82 11.32 -18.42 12.43
CA LEU A 82 11.18 -18.55 10.99
C LEU A 82 9.70 -18.72 10.68
N ASP A 83 9.21 -17.94 9.75
CA ASP A 83 7.81 -17.95 9.34
C ASP A 83 7.72 -18.08 7.81
N TYR A 84 6.89 -19.02 7.37
CA TYR A 84 6.50 -19.16 5.98
C TYR A 84 4.99 -18.96 5.85
N PHE A 85 4.60 -18.05 5.01
CA PHE A 85 3.22 -17.75 4.71
C PHE A 85 2.98 -17.86 3.20
N ASN A 86 1.94 -18.59 2.81
CA ASN A 86 1.49 -18.69 1.42
C ASN A 86 -0.04 -18.57 1.37
N GLN A 87 -0.52 -17.74 0.45
CA GLN A 87 -1.93 -17.56 0.18
C GLN A 87 -2.19 -17.53 -1.32
N LYS A 88 -2.94 -18.52 -1.80
CA LYS A 88 -3.52 -18.51 -3.13
C LYS A 88 -4.86 -17.80 -3.10
N GLY A 89 -5.07 -16.87 -4.00
CA GLY A 89 -6.30 -16.10 -4.10
C GLY A 89 -7.51 -16.94 -4.50
N THR A 90 -8.66 -16.29 -4.54
CA THR A 90 -9.95 -16.92 -4.88
C THR A 90 -10.32 -16.73 -6.35
N LEU A 91 -9.44 -16.17 -7.18
CA LEU A 91 -9.66 -15.99 -8.61
C LEU A 91 -8.89 -17.07 -9.40
N GLU A 92 -9.52 -17.56 -10.46
CA GLU A 92 -8.87 -18.44 -11.43
C GLU A 92 -7.82 -17.66 -12.22
N GLY A 93 -6.62 -18.26 -12.43
CA GLY A 93 -5.54 -17.66 -13.20
C GLY A 93 -4.32 -17.28 -12.38
N ALA A 94 -3.54 -16.32 -12.90
CA ALA A 94 -2.22 -15.98 -12.39
C ALA A 94 -2.22 -15.31 -10.98
N GLY A 95 -3.27 -14.62 -10.62
CA GLY A 95 -3.33 -13.93 -9.33
C GLY A 95 -4.76 -13.68 -8.82
N PRO A 96 -4.90 -13.16 -7.59
CA PRO A 96 -3.84 -12.77 -6.66
C PRO A 96 -3.23 -13.93 -5.87
N ASN A 97 -1.90 -13.98 -5.78
CA ASN A 97 -1.16 -14.92 -4.96
C ASN A 97 -0.16 -14.15 -4.10
N TYR A 98 0.12 -14.66 -2.91
CA TYR A 98 1.08 -14.03 -2.00
C TYR A 98 1.90 -15.08 -1.28
N GLU A 99 3.22 -14.94 -1.30
CA GLU A 99 4.16 -15.77 -0.56
C GLU A 99 5.10 -14.88 0.25
N ARG A 100 5.42 -15.30 1.48
CA ARG A 100 6.34 -14.56 2.33
C ARG A 100 7.15 -15.48 3.22
N TYR A 101 8.44 -15.22 3.28
CA TYR A 101 9.39 -15.79 4.23
C TYR A 101 9.80 -14.68 5.22
N THR A 102 9.83 -14.97 6.50
CA THR A 102 10.29 -14.03 7.51
C THR A 102 11.24 -14.74 8.48
N ALA A 103 12.40 -14.15 8.70
CA ALA A 103 13.34 -14.56 9.74
C ALA A 103 13.45 -13.43 10.77
N ARG A 104 13.39 -13.78 12.05
CA ARG A 104 13.52 -12.83 13.16
C ARG A 104 14.48 -13.36 14.21
N VAL A 105 15.34 -12.48 14.69
CA VAL A 105 16.25 -12.74 15.81
C VAL A 105 16.07 -11.63 16.82
N ASN A 106 15.72 -11.98 18.04
CA ASN A 106 15.68 -11.07 19.18
C ASN A 106 16.68 -11.55 20.21
N ASN A 107 17.45 -10.63 20.79
CA ASN A 107 18.36 -10.92 21.89
C ASN A 107 18.24 -9.82 22.95
N THR A 108 18.28 -10.23 24.21
CA THR A 108 18.43 -9.33 25.35
C THR A 108 19.58 -9.83 26.21
N MET A 109 20.55 -8.98 26.46
CA MET A 109 21.68 -9.24 27.35
C MET A 109 21.68 -8.20 28.47
N GLU A 110 21.75 -8.66 29.70
CA GLU A 110 21.73 -7.80 30.88
C GLU A 110 22.99 -8.07 31.74
N THR A 111 23.72 -7.01 31.99
CA THR A 111 24.83 -6.99 32.92
C THR A 111 24.41 -6.29 34.22
N LYS A 112 25.35 -6.10 35.16
CA LYS A 112 25.04 -5.44 36.43
C LYS A 112 24.41 -4.04 36.27
N PHE A 113 24.78 -3.30 35.21
CA PHE A 113 24.36 -1.91 35.01
C PHE A 113 24.03 -1.56 33.57
N ILE A 114 24.13 -2.50 32.61
CA ILE A 114 23.76 -2.26 31.20
C ILE A 114 22.80 -3.36 30.73
N LYS A 115 21.77 -2.94 30.03
CA LYS A 115 20.86 -3.82 29.31
C LYS A 115 20.95 -3.53 27.81
N PHE A 116 21.37 -4.53 27.04
CA PHE A 116 21.37 -4.49 25.59
C PHE A 116 20.17 -5.25 25.05
N GLN A 117 19.51 -4.67 24.04
CA GLN A 117 18.42 -5.34 23.31
C GLN A 117 18.68 -5.19 21.82
N THR A 118 18.54 -6.27 21.09
CA THR A 118 18.68 -6.29 19.63
C THR A 118 17.51 -7.04 19.02
N SER A 119 16.95 -6.50 17.94
CA SER A 119 15.95 -7.15 17.12
C SER A 119 16.32 -7.00 15.66
N LEU A 120 16.43 -8.12 14.94
CA LEU A 120 16.68 -8.16 13.51
C LEU A 120 15.53 -8.91 12.85
N VAL A 121 14.96 -8.32 11.81
CA VAL A 121 13.89 -8.94 11.02
C VAL A 121 14.28 -8.80 9.56
N TYR A 122 14.24 -9.92 8.85
CA TYR A 122 14.30 -9.93 7.39
C TYR A 122 13.05 -10.61 6.86
N SER A 123 12.44 -10.04 5.85
CA SER A 123 11.33 -10.67 5.12
C SER A 123 11.50 -10.50 3.62
N HIS A 124 11.22 -11.58 2.92
CA HIS A 124 11.08 -11.61 1.48
C HIS A 124 9.64 -11.96 1.14
N SER A 125 9.00 -11.19 0.26
CA SER A 125 7.67 -11.52 -0.25
C SER A 125 7.60 -11.40 -1.75
N ASP A 126 6.81 -12.29 -2.35
CA ASP A 126 6.47 -12.32 -3.77
C ASP A 126 4.94 -12.27 -3.89
N GLN A 127 4.44 -11.30 -4.64
CA GLN A 127 3.02 -11.08 -4.80
C GLN A 127 2.66 -10.95 -6.28
N ASP A 128 1.85 -11.88 -6.76
CA ASP A 128 1.15 -11.70 -8.02
C ASP A 128 -0.15 -10.94 -7.76
N ASN A 129 -0.37 -9.91 -8.53
CA ASN A 129 -1.57 -9.07 -8.41
C ASN A 129 -2.53 -9.39 -9.55
N MET A 130 -3.82 -9.32 -9.26
CA MET A 130 -4.82 -9.44 -10.32
C MET A 130 -4.79 -8.23 -11.26
N GLY A 131 -5.26 -8.43 -12.50
CA GLY A 131 -5.47 -7.36 -13.46
C GLY A 131 -6.58 -6.41 -13.00
N LEU A 132 -6.23 -5.44 -12.17
CA LEU A 132 -7.07 -4.28 -11.89
C LEU A 132 -6.47 -3.08 -12.62
N SER A 133 -7.25 -2.44 -13.48
CA SER A 133 -6.87 -1.12 -13.92
C SER A 133 -7.20 -0.13 -12.80
N ASN A 134 -6.18 0.41 -12.16
CA ASN A 134 -6.35 1.69 -11.52
C ASN A 134 -6.42 2.75 -12.61
N ALA A 135 -7.30 3.73 -12.46
CA ALA A 135 -7.46 4.85 -13.41
C ALA A 135 -6.17 5.65 -13.69
N SER A 136 -5.12 5.40 -12.92
CA SER A 136 -3.79 6.00 -13.09
C SER A 136 -2.88 5.27 -14.10
N GLU A 137 -3.17 4.02 -14.46
CA GLU A 137 -2.46 3.31 -15.53
C GLU A 137 -3.23 3.49 -16.84
N TYR A 138 -3.17 4.69 -17.38
CA TYR A 138 -3.76 5.01 -18.68
C TYR A 138 -2.97 4.31 -19.78
N VAL A 139 -3.42 3.14 -20.21
CA VAL A 139 -3.01 2.60 -21.49
C VAL A 139 -3.83 3.30 -22.57
N GLN A 140 -3.19 4.13 -23.36
CA GLN A 140 -3.84 4.93 -24.38
C GLN A 140 -4.67 4.03 -25.32
N GLY A 141 -6.00 4.21 -25.34
CA GLY A 141 -6.93 3.43 -26.14
C GLY A 141 -7.75 2.38 -25.39
N LEU A 142 -7.42 2.07 -24.13
CA LEU A 142 -8.29 1.28 -23.25
C LEU A 142 -9.08 2.20 -22.34
N TYR A 143 -10.40 2.10 -22.38
CA TYR A 143 -11.23 2.63 -21.31
C TYR A 143 -10.87 1.89 -20.03
N GLY A 144 -10.38 2.58 -19.01
CA GLY A 144 -9.73 2.04 -17.81
C GLY A 144 -10.47 0.94 -17.03
N ASP A 145 -11.71 0.67 -17.38
CA ASP A 145 -12.54 -0.36 -16.76
C ASP A 145 -12.51 -1.72 -17.48
N VAL A 146 -11.99 -1.80 -18.70
CA VAL A 146 -12.08 -3.02 -19.53
C VAL A 146 -11.20 -4.13 -19.00
N THR A 147 -10.14 -3.78 -18.27
CA THR A 147 -9.17 -4.72 -17.67
C THR A 147 -9.49 -5.09 -16.22
N ASN A 148 -10.67 -4.75 -15.73
CA ASN A 148 -11.08 -5.08 -14.36
C ASN A 148 -11.75 -6.46 -14.33
N VAL A 149 -11.08 -7.44 -13.72
CA VAL A 149 -11.55 -8.84 -13.59
C VAL A 149 -12.93 -8.91 -12.93
N LEU A 150 -13.14 -8.20 -11.82
CA LEU A 150 -14.43 -8.24 -11.09
C LEU A 150 -15.55 -7.60 -11.89
N ARG A 151 -15.29 -6.51 -12.58
CA ARG A 151 -16.25 -5.90 -13.49
C ARG A 151 -16.58 -6.82 -14.65
N GLY A 152 -15.57 -7.45 -15.26
CA GLY A 152 -15.74 -8.45 -16.30
C GLY A 152 -16.69 -9.57 -15.85
N THR A 153 -16.47 -10.11 -14.65
CA THR A 153 -17.30 -11.17 -14.07
C THR A 153 -18.79 -10.75 -13.94
N LEU A 154 -19.05 -9.47 -13.59
CA LEU A 154 -20.40 -8.95 -13.44
C LEU A 154 -21.08 -8.58 -14.76
N MET A 155 -20.32 -8.16 -15.77
CA MET A 155 -20.86 -7.58 -16.99
C MET A 155 -20.81 -8.49 -18.21
N MET A 156 -20.00 -9.57 -18.18
CA MET A 156 -19.96 -10.49 -19.30
C MET A 156 -21.26 -11.26 -19.44
N GLN A 157 -21.70 -11.38 -20.68
CA GLN A 157 -22.95 -12.06 -21.01
C GLN A 157 -22.83 -13.58 -20.84
N PRO A 158 -23.86 -14.26 -20.35
CA PRO A 158 -23.86 -15.71 -20.19
C PRO A 158 -23.86 -16.48 -21.52
N THR A 159 -24.14 -15.81 -22.62
CA THR A 159 -24.10 -16.37 -23.99
C THR A 159 -22.69 -16.36 -24.61
N ILE A 160 -21.67 -15.88 -23.88
CA ILE A 160 -20.26 -15.90 -24.31
C ILE A 160 -19.56 -17.06 -23.61
N LYS A 161 -18.85 -17.89 -24.37
CA LYS A 161 -18.05 -19.00 -23.82
C LYS A 161 -16.87 -18.45 -23.02
N ALA A 162 -16.54 -19.10 -21.92
CA ALA A 162 -15.36 -18.77 -21.16
C ALA A 162 -14.07 -19.03 -21.96
N TYR A 163 -14.05 -20.17 -22.68
CA TYR A 163 -12.96 -20.60 -23.57
C TYR A 163 -13.54 -20.97 -24.94
N ASP A 164 -12.86 -20.55 -25.98
CA ASP A 164 -13.23 -20.92 -27.35
C ASP A 164 -11.98 -20.94 -28.25
N SER A 165 -11.64 -22.12 -28.76
CA SER A 165 -10.54 -22.35 -29.67
C SER A 165 -11.03 -22.64 -31.08
N SER A 166 -12.29 -22.38 -31.39
CA SER A 166 -12.87 -22.65 -32.70
C SER A 166 -12.21 -21.80 -33.79
N THR A 167 -12.00 -22.38 -34.95
CA THR A 167 -11.47 -21.66 -36.12
C THR A 167 -12.41 -20.56 -36.57
N TRP A 168 -13.72 -20.67 -36.31
CA TRP A 168 -14.69 -19.65 -36.63
C TRP A 168 -14.40 -18.33 -35.92
N VAL A 169 -14.01 -18.37 -34.65
CA VAL A 169 -13.61 -17.17 -33.88
C VAL A 169 -12.41 -16.51 -34.53
N LEU A 170 -11.40 -17.30 -34.90
CA LEU A 170 -10.20 -16.79 -35.54
C LEU A 170 -10.52 -16.20 -36.92
N ASP A 171 -11.34 -16.90 -37.74
CA ASP A 171 -11.71 -16.47 -39.09
C ASP A 171 -12.52 -15.15 -39.07
N ASN A 172 -13.40 -14.97 -38.11
CA ASN A 172 -14.20 -13.74 -38.01
C ASN A 172 -13.44 -12.55 -37.39
N LEU A 173 -12.34 -12.82 -36.67
CA LEU A 173 -11.43 -11.82 -36.18
C LEU A 173 -10.29 -11.50 -37.17
N VAL A 174 -10.16 -12.26 -38.26
CA VAL A 174 -9.05 -12.16 -39.22
C VAL A 174 -8.82 -10.73 -39.73
N GLY A 175 -9.88 -9.97 -39.99
CA GLY A 175 -9.74 -8.58 -40.43
C GLY A 175 -9.07 -7.68 -39.40
N ILE A 176 -9.31 -7.91 -38.10
CA ILE A 176 -8.71 -7.19 -36.98
C ILE A 176 -7.36 -7.81 -36.62
N ALA A 177 -7.31 -9.12 -36.46
CA ALA A 177 -6.12 -9.86 -36.07
C ALA A 177 -4.96 -9.75 -37.10
N ASN A 178 -5.25 -9.87 -38.40
CA ASN A 178 -4.26 -9.74 -39.45
C ASN A 178 -3.67 -8.33 -39.59
N ASN A 179 -4.49 -7.30 -39.32
CA ASN A 179 -4.02 -5.93 -39.40
C ASN A 179 -3.15 -5.53 -38.20
N PHE A 180 -3.29 -6.25 -37.05
CA PHE A 180 -2.69 -5.82 -35.80
C PHE A 180 -1.92 -6.92 -35.03
N ASN A 181 -1.83 -8.15 -35.56
CA ASN A 181 -1.19 -9.29 -34.90
C ASN A 181 -1.76 -9.58 -33.50
N TYR A 182 -3.07 -9.64 -33.35
CA TYR A 182 -3.72 -9.97 -32.09
C TYR A 182 -4.04 -11.46 -31.95
N ASP A 183 -4.09 -11.93 -30.71
CA ASP A 183 -4.50 -13.27 -30.35
C ASP A 183 -5.52 -13.19 -29.21
N ALA A 184 -6.51 -14.07 -29.25
CA ALA A 184 -7.46 -14.28 -28.16
C ALA A 184 -6.98 -15.32 -27.14
N TYR A 185 -5.85 -15.98 -27.39
CA TYR A 185 -5.21 -16.95 -26.47
C TYR A 185 -6.12 -18.11 -26.04
N GLY A 186 -7.10 -18.49 -26.87
CA GLY A 186 -8.08 -19.56 -26.58
C GLY A 186 -9.19 -19.14 -25.60
N TYR A 187 -9.29 -17.89 -25.22
CA TYR A 187 -10.40 -17.37 -24.42
C TYR A 187 -11.57 -16.96 -25.31
N GLY A 188 -12.80 -17.09 -24.77
CA GLY A 188 -14.01 -16.71 -25.48
C GLY A 188 -14.04 -15.23 -25.85
N VAL A 189 -14.36 -14.96 -27.07
CA VAL A 189 -14.50 -13.62 -27.65
C VAL A 189 -15.94 -13.32 -27.99
N TYR A 190 -16.25 -12.07 -28.27
CA TYR A 190 -17.59 -11.67 -28.65
C TYR A 190 -17.58 -10.67 -29.81
N TYR A 191 -18.71 -10.57 -30.50
CA TYR A 191 -18.98 -9.59 -31.54
C TYR A 191 -20.19 -8.75 -31.18
N ASP A 192 -20.10 -7.43 -31.28
CA ASP A 192 -21.22 -6.54 -31.02
C ASP A 192 -22.43 -6.78 -31.95
N THR A 193 -22.21 -7.24 -33.18
CA THR A 193 -23.30 -7.63 -34.08
C THR A 193 -24.05 -8.88 -33.62
N VAL A 194 -23.43 -9.74 -32.79
CA VAL A 194 -24.00 -10.99 -32.29
C VAL A 194 -24.45 -10.86 -30.85
N HIS A 195 -23.64 -10.25 -29.99
CA HIS A 195 -23.89 -10.21 -28.55
C HIS A 195 -24.33 -8.84 -28.04
N GLY A 196 -24.38 -7.83 -28.93
CA GLY A 196 -24.65 -6.44 -28.55
C GLY A 196 -23.38 -5.71 -28.07
N ASP A 197 -23.58 -4.48 -27.67
CA ASP A 197 -22.47 -3.62 -27.25
C ASP A 197 -22.02 -3.97 -25.82
N ILE A 198 -20.85 -4.58 -25.69
CA ILE A 198 -20.26 -4.96 -24.40
C ILE A 198 -18.98 -4.16 -24.22
N SER A 199 -18.86 -3.49 -23.09
CA SER A 199 -17.67 -2.72 -22.70
C SER A 199 -16.87 -3.43 -21.59
N ALA A 200 -16.81 -4.76 -21.62
CA ALA A 200 -16.10 -5.58 -20.65
C ALA A 200 -15.25 -6.63 -21.36
N SER A 201 -14.14 -7.01 -20.78
CA SER A 201 -13.30 -8.11 -21.25
C SER A 201 -13.64 -9.42 -20.54
N ASN A 202 -13.33 -10.55 -21.19
CA ASN A 202 -13.36 -11.85 -20.53
C ASN A 202 -12.44 -11.82 -19.30
N PRO A 203 -12.98 -11.99 -18.08
CA PRO A 203 -12.22 -11.85 -16.85
C PRO A 203 -11.08 -12.89 -16.71
N LEU A 204 -11.27 -14.08 -17.29
CA LEU A 204 -10.23 -15.11 -17.29
C LEU A 204 -9.05 -14.72 -18.19
N LEU A 205 -9.32 -14.18 -19.37
CA LEU A 205 -8.29 -13.63 -20.25
C LEU A 205 -7.50 -12.54 -19.53
N VAL A 206 -8.18 -11.57 -18.96
CA VAL A 206 -7.54 -10.44 -18.28
C VAL A 206 -6.67 -10.93 -17.12
N ASN A 207 -7.17 -11.86 -16.28
CA ASN A 207 -6.44 -12.33 -15.12
C ASN A 207 -5.23 -13.22 -15.46
N ASN A 208 -5.22 -13.83 -16.64
CA ASN A 208 -4.13 -14.67 -17.07
C ASN A 208 -3.08 -13.95 -17.95
N LEU A 209 -3.52 -13.01 -18.76
CA LEU A 209 -2.61 -12.29 -19.66
C LEU A 209 -1.89 -11.12 -18.98
N LEU A 210 -2.56 -10.39 -18.10
CA LEU A 210 -1.96 -9.28 -17.38
C LEU A 210 -1.09 -9.82 -16.25
N GLN A 211 0.21 -9.78 -16.45
CA GLN A 211 1.16 -10.19 -15.42
C GLN A 211 1.56 -8.98 -14.58
N ARG A 212 1.26 -9.03 -13.30
CA ARG A 212 1.65 -8.01 -12.34
C ARG A 212 2.24 -8.68 -11.11
N ASN A 213 3.54 -8.51 -10.94
CA ASN A 213 4.28 -9.08 -9.83
C ASN A 213 5.01 -7.98 -9.06
N THR A 214 4.97 -8.05 -7.74
CA THR A 214 5.75 -7.20 -6.85
C THR A 214 6.53 -8.07 -5.88
N ARG A 215 7.85 -7.92 -5.88
CA ARG A 215 8.76 -8.54 -4.91
C ARG A 215 9.25 -7.51 -3.94
N VAL A 216 9.21 -7.86 -2.66
CA VAL A 216 9.65 -6.97 -1.59
C VAL A 216 10.64 -7.69 -0.68
N ASP A 217 11.84 -7.12 -0.60
CA ASP A 217 12.84 -7.47 0.40
C ASP A 217 12.86 -6.39 1.48
N ARG A 218 12.60 -6.77 2.72
CA ARG A 218 12.59 -5.84 3.84
C ARG A 218 13.51 -6.31 4.96
N PHE A 219 14.42 -5.43 5.34
CA PHE A 219 15.26 -5.58 6.52
C PHE A 219 14.87 -4.53 7.56
N VAL A 220 14.74 -4.94 8.82
CA VAL A 220 14.59 -4.03 9.97
C VAL A 220 15.55 -4.48 11.07
N GLY A 221 16.43 -3.60 11.47
CA GLY A 221 17.36 -3.80 12.57
C GLY A 221 17.13 -2.74 13.64
N THR A 222 16.96 -3.17 14.89
CA THR A 222 16.92 -2.26 16.03
C THR A 222 17.91 -2.72 17.10
N GLY A 223 18.59 -1.78 17.72
CA GLY A 223 19.49 -2.01 18.82
C GLY A 223 19.31 -0.96 19.89
N SER A 224 19.37 -1.35 21.16
CA SER A 224 19.37 -0.39 22.25
C SER A 224 20.35 -0.78 23.35
N ALA A 225 20.92 0.24 23.97
CA ALA A 225 21.69 0.11 25.20
C ALA A 225 21.08 1.02 26.26
N ASP A 226 20.70 0.46 27.38
CA ASP A 226 20.16 1.16 28.55
C ASP A 226 21.14 1.01 29.69
N VAL A 227 21.73 2.12 30.14
CA VAL A 227 22.78 2.18 31.17
C VAL A 227 22.24 2.79 32.45
N ASP A 228 22.22 2.05 33.53
CA ASP A 228 21.95 2.59 34.88
C ASP A 228 23.21 3.29 35.37
N ILE A 229 23.27 4.62 35.24
CA ILE A 229 24.46 5.43 35.55
C ILE A 229 24.77 5.36 37.03
N LEU A 230 23.79 5.38 37.94
CA LEU A 230 24.01 5.32 39.36
C LEU A 230 24.68 4.01 39.77
N LYS A 231 24.19 2.89 39.27
CA LYS A 231 24.84 1.59 39.52
C LYS A 231 26.22 1.48 38.91
N MET A 232 26.44 2.09 37.73
CA MET A 232 27.74 2.13 37.05
C MET A 232 28.81 2.82 37.92
N ILE A 233 28.45 3.92 38.58
CA ILE A 233 29.34 4.67 39.49
C ILE A 233 29.35 4.12 40.93
N GLY A 234 28.73 2.96 41.18
CA GLY A 234 28.71 2.28 42.48
C GLY A 234 27.67 2.79 43.48
N VAL A 235 26.71 3.62 43.03
CA VAL A 235 25.60 4.08 43.86
C VAL A 235 24.40 3.17 43.60
N ASP A 236 24.16 2.21 44.50
CA ASP A 236 22.97 1.35 44.45
C ASP A 236 21.89 1.92 45.39
N ASN A 237 21.00 2.68 44.83
CA ASN A 237 19.89 3.34 45.56
C ASN A 237 18.55 2.92 44.99
N LYS A 238 17.70 2.32 45.81
CA LYS A 238 16.37 1.85 45.39
C LYS A 238 15.40 3.00 45.09
N ASN A 239 15.63 4.18 45.66
CA ASN A 239 14.74 5.32 45.54
C ASN A 239 15.15 6.28 44.41
N HIS A 240 16.32 6.08 43.82
CA HIS A 240 16.84 6.95 42.76
C HIS A 240 17.42 6.11 41.64
N LYS A 241 17.06 6.45 40.40
CA LYS A 241 17.62 5.86 39.19
C LYS A 241 17.98 6.96 38.20
N LEU A 242 19.09 6.82 37.53
CA LEU A 242 19.49 7.67 36.43
C LEU A 242 19.92 6.79 35.28
N ASN A 243 19.07 6.74 34.26
CA ASN A 243 19.27 5.90 33.11
C ASN A 243 19.62 6.73 31.88
N TYR A 244 20.61 6.28 31.12
CA TYR A 244 20.87 6.76 29.77
C TYR A 244 20.59 5.65 28.78
N LYS A 245 19.68 5.90 27.83
CA LYS A 245 19.31 4.95 26.81
C LYS A 245 19.63 5.51 25.43
N VAL A 246 20.33 4.73 24.62
CA VAL A 246 20.47 4.96 23.20
C VAL A 246 19.68 3.90 22.44
N ASN A 247 18.86 4.33 21.47
CA ASN A 247 18.19 3.46 20.52
C ASN A 247 18.71 3.77 19.13
N LEU A 248 18.97 2.71 18.37
CA LEU A 248 19.32 2.75 16.96
C LEU A 248 18.31 1.91 16.20
N SER A 249 17.76 2.44 15.13
CA SER A 249 16.92 1.68 14.22
C SER A 249 17.33 1.96 12.79
N TYR A 250 17.33 0.92 11.99
CA TYR A 250 17.50 1.04 10.54
C TYR A 250 16.55 0.07 9.85
N SER A 251 15.81 0.58 8.90
CA SER A 251 15.00 -0.23 8.01
C SER A 251 15.39 0.03 6.55
N LYS A 252 15.39 -1.02 5.75
CA LYS A 252 15.52 -0.92 4.30
C LYS A 252 14.47 -1.81 3.65
N THR A 253 13.71 -1.23 2.73
CA THR A 253 12.73 -1.95 1.91
C THR A 253 13.09 -1.74 0.45
N HIS A 254 13.33 -2.84 -0.26
CA HIS A 254 13.58 -2.86 -1.69
C HIS A 254 12.41 -3.55 -2.38
N CYS A 255 11.73 -2.82 -3.29
CA CYS A 255 10.61 -3.34 -4.07
C CYS A 255 11.01 -3.44 -5.55
N LYS A 256 10.68 -4.57 -6.16
CA LYS A 256 10.76 -4.76 -7.61
C LYS A 256 9.37 -4.96 -8.15
N ASP A 257 8.97 -4.08 -9.06
CA ASP A 257 7.69 -4.16 -9.73
C ASP A 257 7.90 -4.64 -11.18
N PHE A 258 7.02 -5.53 -11.59
CA PHE A 258 6.95 -6.03 -12.96
C PHE A 258 5.49 -5.99 -13.41
N THR A 259 5.23 -5.36 -14.55
CA THR A 259 3.91 -5.37 -15.20
C THR A 259 4.10 -5.62 -16.68
N TRP A 260 3.45 -6.67 -17.19
CA TRP A 260 3.36 -6.96 -18.60
C TRP A 260 1.91 -6.95 -19.06
N ILE A 261 1.63 -6.15 -20.06
CA ILE A 261 0.34 -6.04 -20.74
C ILE A 261 0.58 -6.38 -22.20
N PRO A 262 0.28 -7.62 -22.66
CA PRO A 262 0.45 -8.02 -24.04
C PRO A 262 -0.62 -7.40 -24.94
N ALA A 263 -0.40 -7.42 -26.24
CA ALA A 263 -1.45 -7.18 -27.23
C ALA A 263 -2.48 -8.34 -27.19
N TRP A 264 -3.75 -8.02 -27.32
CA TRP A 264 -4.85 -9.00 -27.30
C TRP A 264 -6.10 -8.46 -27.98
N VAL A 265 -7.01 -9.35 -28.36
CA VAL A 265 -8.32 -9.03 -28.91
C VAL A 265 -9.41 -9.77 -28.13
N GLN A 266 -10.48 -9.07 -27.81
CA GLN A 266 -11.66 -9.64 -27.17
C GLN A 266 -12.90 -9.50 -28.05
N SER A 267 -12.96 -8.40 -28.75
CA SER A 267 -14.01 -8.09 -29.71
C SER A 267 -13.49 -7.12 -30.77
N ASN A 268 -14.32 -6.82 -31.76
CA ASN A 268 -14.04 -5.77 -32.74
C ASN A 268 -13.93 -4.36 -32.16
N ARG A 269 -14.34 -4.15 -30.89
CA ARG A 269 -14.23 -2.87 -30.19
C ARG A 269 -13.28 -2.89 -28.99
N VAL A 270 -13.14 -4.06 -28.36
CA VAL A 270 -12.31 -4.21 -27.16
C VAL A 270 -11.06 -5.02 -27.51
N TYR A 271 -9.98 -4.30 -27.71
CA TYR A 271 -8.67 -4.89 -28.05
C TYR A 271 -7.53 -3.95 -27.61
N LEU A 272 -6.35 -4.51 -27.42
CA LEU A 272 -5.12 -3.77 -27.21
C LEU A 272 -4.20 -4.01 -28.40
N SER A 273 -3.84 -2.91 -29.08
CA SER A 273 -2.93 -2.98 -30.23
C SER A 273 -1.51 -3.34 -29.82
N LYS A 274 -0.78 -3.95 -30.75
CA LYS A 274 0.63 -4.27 -30.57
C LYS A 274 1.47 -3.03 -30.23
N SER A 275 1.13 -1.89 -30.80
CA SER A 275 1.78 -0.61 -30.51
C SER A 275 1.52 -0.11 -29.08
N ASN A 276 0.52 -0.67 -28.39
CA ASN A 276 0.13 -0.32 -27.02
C ASN A 276 0.45 -1.41 -26.00
N GLU A 277 0.99 -2.57 -26.43
CA GLU A 277 1.52 -3.55 -25.48
C GLU A 277 2.64 -2.90 -24.67
N ARG A 278 2.70 -3.21 -23.38
CA ARG A 278 3.57 -2.47 -22.46
C ARG A 278 4.22 -3.37 -21.42
N LEU A 279 5.54 -3.26 -21.33
CA LEU A 279 6.31 -3.77 -20.21
C LEU A 279 6.72 -2.62 -19.30
N THR A 280 6.41 -2.72 -18.03
CA THR A 280 6.89 -1.79 -16.99
C THR A 280 7.73 -2.56 -15.98
N LYS A 281 8.91 -2.03 -15.66
CA LYS A 281 9.78 -2.53 -14.59
C LYS A 281 10.11 -1.37 -13.66
N GLY A 282 9.88 -1.59 -12.37
CA GLY A 282 10.16 -0.61 -11.32
C GLY A 282 11.15 -1.14 -10.29
N SER A 283 11.96 -0.25 -9.76
CA SER A 283 12.78 -0.45 -8.56
C SER A 283 12.50 0.68 -7.59
N ARG A 284 12.14 0.34 -6.36
CA ARG A 284 11.85 1.33 -5.32
C ARG A 284 12.62 0.94 -4.07
N ASP A 285 13.46 1.83 -3.61
CA ASP A 285 14.23 1.70 -2.39
C ASP A 285 13.73 2.72 -1.36
N TYR A 286 13.40 2.24 -0.18
CA TYR A 286 13.04 3.06 0.97
C TYR A 286 14.00 2.70 2.10
N SER A 287 14.65 3.68 2.70
CA SER A 287 15.42 3.47 3.91
C SER A 287 15.04 4.50 4.97
N ASP A 288 15.06 4.04 6.21
CA ASP A 288 14.77 4.84 7.39
C ASP A 288 15.83 4.56 8.45
N ALA A 289 16.42 5.61 8.98
CA ALA A 289 17.44 5.55 10.03
C ALA A 289 17.03 6.44 11.20
N LEU A 290 16.98 5.87 12.40
CA LEU A 290 16.62 6.54 13.63
C LEU A 290 17.72 6.40 14.67
N ILE A 291 18.10 7.51 15.30
CA ILE A 291 18.95 7.56 16.49
C ILE A 291 18.22 8.34 17.57
N GLU A 292 18.03 7.71 18.71
CA GLU A 292 17.47 8.36 19.89
C GLU A 292 18.45 8.30 21.06
N ASN A 293 18.61 9.40 21.74
CA ASN A 293 19.37 9.54 22.99
C ASN A 293 18.40 10.03 24.07
N VAL A 294 18.25 9.28 25.14
CA VAL A 294 17.30 9.61 26.21
C VAL A 294 17.97 9.45 27.57
N ILE A 295 17.95 10.49 28.36
CA ILE A 295 18.32 10.43 29.76
C ILE A 295 17.06 10.55 30.63
N THR A 296 16.93 9.68 31.60
CA THR A 296 15.78 9.64 32.50
C THR A 296 16.25 9.56 33.94
N TYR A 297 15.79 10.50 34.74
CA TYR A 297 15.92 10.44 36.20
C TYR A 297 14.57 10.06 36.82
N ASP A 298 14.58 9.09 37.71
CA ASP A 298 13.42 8.66 38.50
C ASP A 298 13.81 8.66 39.98
N GLY A 299 13.08 9.43 40.78
CA GLY A 299 13.42 9.59 42.20
C GLY A 299 12.21 9.72 43.11
N THR A 300 12.30 9.06 44.29
CA THR A 300 11.32 9.13 45.34
C THR A 300 11.94 9.65 46.63
N ILE A 301 11.41 10.76 47.14
CA ILE A 301 11.83 11.40 48.40
C ILE A 301 10.59 11.57 49.27
N GLY A 302 10.42 10.72 50.29
CA GLY A 302 9.23 10.69 51.12
C GLY A 302 7.95 10.45 50.29
N LYS A 303 7.08 11.45 50.22
CA LYS A 303 5.83 11.38 49.44
C LYS A 303 5.93 11.98 48.04
N HIS A 304 7.11 12.45 47.68
CA HIS A 304 7.38 13.06 46.37
C HIS A 304 7.99 12.03 45.44
N HIS A 305 7.35 11.82 44.30
CA HIS A 305 7.92 11.04 43.21
C HIS A 305 8.08 11.93 41.98
N ILE A 306 9.30 11.98 41.46
CA ILE A 306 9.69 12.82 40.34
C ILE A 306 10.31 11.93 39.25
N ASN A 307 9.80 12.06 38.03
CA ASN A 307 10.39 11.47 36.84
C ASN A 307 10.70 12.56 35.83
N VAL A 308 11.96 12.73 35.45
CA VAL A 308 12.42 13.73 34.49
C VAL A 308 13.07 13.04 33.32
N LEU A 309 12.68 13.40 32.10
CA LEU A 309 13.23 12.89 30.87
C LEU A 309 13.73 14.06 30.00
N ALA A 310 14.93 13.87 29.43
CA ALA A 310 15.43 14.71 28.34
C ALA A 310 15.90 13.79 27.20
N GLY A 311 15.55 14.15 25.98
CA GLY A 311 15.87 13.32 24.83
C GLY A 311 16.17 14.11 23.57
N GLN A 312 16.92 13.49 22.69
CA GLN A 312 17.18 13.94 21.32
C GLN A 312 16.91 12.78 20.37
N THR A 313 16.19 13.06 19.30
CA THR A 313 15.91 12.08 18.24
C THR A 313 16.32 12.67 16.90
N TYR A 314 17.03 11.89 16.10
CA TYR A 314 17.29 12.19 14.69
C TYR A 314 16.75 11.04 13.84
N GLU A 315 15.90 11.38 12.88
CA GLU A 315 15.30 10.47 11.93
C GLU A 315 15.62 10.95 10.51
N GLU A 316 15.95 10.02 9.64
CA GLU A 316 16.24 10.28 8.24
C GLU A 316 15.60 9.21 7.37
N GLU A 317 14.72 9.65 6.49
CA GLU A 317 14.07 8.85 5.46
C GLU A 317 14.70 9.16 4.10
N ASP A 318 15.00 8.12 3.33
CA ASP A 318 15.54 8.22 1.98
C ASP A 318 14.71 7.34 1.04
N THR A 319 14.33 7.90 -0.11
CA THR A 319 13.52 7.22 -1.11
C THR A 319 14.14 7.40 -2.48
N ASP A 320 14.40 6.29 -3.16
CA ASP A 320 14.87 6.24 -4.54
C ASP A 320 13.92 5.39 -5.38
N LEU A 321 13.42 5.98 -6.45
CA LEU A 321 12.44 5.40 -7.36
C LEU A 321 12.95 5.44 -8.79
N LEU A 322 13.02 4.30 -9.43
CA LEU A 322 13.31 4.15 -10.86
C LEU A 322 12.22 3.31 -11.51
N THR A 323 11.57 3.86 -12.52
CA THR A 323 10.60 3.13 -13.35
C THR A 323 11.00 3.26 -14.81
N GLY A 324 11.06 2.13 -15.50
CA GLY A 324 11.24 2.07 -16.94
C GLY A 324 10.07 1.35 -17.59
N TRP A 325 9.63 1.82 -18.75
CA TRP A 325 8.64 1.11 -19.53
C TRP A 325 8.97 1.15 -21.03
N GLY A 326 8.52 0.12 -21.70
CA GLY A 326 8.68 -0.01 -23.14
C GLY A 326 7.37 -0.44 -23.79
N ILE A 327 7.19 -0.04 -25.04
CA ILE A 327 6.03 -0.37 -25.89
C ILE A 327 6.49 -0.92 -27.24
N ASN A 328 5.56 -1.58 -27.93
CA ASN A 328 5.76 -2.09 -29.28
C ASN A 328 6.96 -3.07 -29.37
N PHE A 329 6.77 -4.27 -28.81
CA PHE A 329 7.82 -5.31 -28.77
C PHE A 329 7.89 -6.10 -30.07
N THR A 330 9.10 -6.30 -30.60
CA THR A 330 9.30 -7.15 -31.79
C THR A 330 9.04 -8.62 -31.44
N GLU A 331 9.54 -9.05 -30.27
CA GLU A 331 9.43 -10.43 -29.79
C GLU A 331 8.83 -10.41 -28.36
N PRO A 332 7.52 -10.69 -28.20
CA PRO A 332 6.84 -10.62 -26.90
C PRO A 332 7.30 -11.69 -25.89
N TYR A 333 8.14 -12.64 -26.30
CA TYR A 333 8.70 -13.67 -25.40
C TYR A 333 9.90 -13.16 -24.58
N PHE A 334 10.56 -12.09 -25.04
CA PHE A 334 11.72 -11.51 -24.36
C PHE A 334 11.31 -10.23 -23.62
N LEU A 335 10.76 -10.40 -22.40
CA LEU A 335 10.27 -9.30 -21.57
C LEU A 335 11.44 -8.51 -20.93
N GLN A 336 12.22 -7.86 -21.79
CA GLN A 336 13.29 -6.94 -21.46
C GLN A 336 13.06 -5.61 -22.16
N LEU A 337 13.28 -4.49 -21.48
CA LEU A 337 12.99 -3.17 -21.99
C LEU A 337 13.73 -2.85 -23.30
N GLN A 338 14.94 -3.37 -23.47
CA GLN A 338 15.74 -3.16 -24.69
C GLN A 338 15.13 -3.77 -25.95
N ASN A 339 14.14 -4.67 -25.83
CA ASN A 339 13.45 -5.28 -26.96
C ASN A 339 12.22 -4.48 -27.42
N ALA A 340 11.86 -3.44 -26.67
CA ALA A 340 10.82 -2.52 -27.08
C ALA A 340 11.34 -1.56 -28.16
N SER A 341 10.49 -1.20 -29.10
CA SER A 341 10.83 -0.17 -30.10
C SER A 341 10.97 1.22 -29.49
N ASP A 342 10.13 1.52 -28.50
CA ASP A 342 10.17 2.78 -27.76
C ASP A 342 10.30 2.50 -26.27
N THR A 343 11.26 3.15 -25.63
CA THR A 343 11.52 3.01 -24.20
C THR A 343 11.49 4.35 -23.50
N TYR A 344 10.97 4.34 -22.28
CA TYR A 344 10.85 5.51 -21.43
C TYR A 344 11.32 5.17 -20.02
N SER A 345 11.76 6.17 -19.29
CA SER A 345 12.11 6.02 -17.88
C SER A 345 11.84 7.31 -17.12
N GLU A 346 11.57 7.13 -15.86
CA GLU A 346 11.48 8.22 -14.87
C GLU A 346 12.15 7.79 -13.57
N SER A 347 12.73 8.75 -12.86
CA SER A 347 13.33 8.51 -11.56
C SER A 347 13.09 9.70 -10.65
N TYR A 348 12.93 9.39 -9.36
CA TYR A 348 12.76 10.37 -8.29
C TYR A 348 13.61 9.94 -7.11
N GLU A 349 14.32 10.91 -6.54
CA GLU A 349 15.05 10.75 -5.29
C GLU A 349 14.67 11.88 -4.35
N TYR A 350 14.30 11.53 -3.14
CA TYR A 350 14.05 12.52 -2.11
C TYR A 350 14.44 12.03 -0.74
N LYS A 351 14.89 12.97 0.07
CA LYS A 351 15.38 12.74 1.40
C LYS A 351 14.70 13.68 2.38
N HIS A 352 14.27 13.10 3.47
CA HIS A 352 13.59 13.79 4.55
C HIS A 352 14.32 13.56 5.87
N SER A 353 14.42 14.56 6.73
CA SER A 353 14.97 14.39 8.05
C SER A 353 14.29 15.27 9.09
N ILE A 354 14.17 14.72 10.30
CA ILE A 354 13.63 15.40 11.47
C ILE A 354 14.65 15.32 12.61
N LEU A 355 14.97 16.45 13.21
CA LEU A 355 15.72 16.54 14.45
C LEU A 355 14.82 17.05 15.56
N SER A 356 14.67 16.27 16.63
CA SER A 356 13.76 16.56 17.72
C SER A 356 14.48 16.64 19.07
N TYR A 357 14.01 17.54 19.92
CA TYR A 357 14.38 17.62 21.33
C TYR A 357 13.12 17.49 22.17
N ILE A 358 13.17 16.68 23.20
CA ILE A 358 12.05 16.46 24.14
C ILE A 358 12.51 16.64 25.57
N GLY A 359 11.69 17.35 26.35
CA GLY A 359 11.81 17.43 27.80
C GLY A 359 10.47 17.08 28.44
N ARG A 360 10.47 16.25 29.46
CA ARG A 360 9.28 15.87 30.22
C ARG A 360 9.58 15.83 31.70
N ILE A 361 8.64 16.32 32.48
CA ILE A 361 8.61 16.16 33.93
C ILE A 361 7.26 15.57 34.33
N ASN A 362 7.30 14.48 35.10
CA ASN A 362 6.16 13.91 35.79
C ASN A 362 6.40 14.04 37.29
N TYR A 363 5.45 14.58 37.99
CA TYR A 363 5.50 14.75 39.43
C TYR A 363 4.25 14.16 40.08
N ASN A 364 4.46 13.38 41.12
CA ASN A 364 3.40 12.77 41.92
C ASN A 364 3.67 13.03 43.39
N TYR A 365 2.67 13.60 44.08
CA TYR A 365 2.72 13.79 45.53
C TYR A 365 1.70 12.88 46.19
N ASP A 366 2.19 11.93 47.00
CA ASP A 366 1.42 11.02 47.84
C ASP A 366 0.34 10.23 47.06
N ASP A 367 0.59 9.97 45.78
CA ASP A 367 -0.38 9.44 44.82
C ASP A 367 -1.70 10.20 44.74
N ARG A 368 -1.70 11.44 45.15
CA ARG A 368 -2.86 12.33 45.24
C ARG A 368 -2.87 13.40 44.18
N TYR A 369 -1.77 14.13 44.08
CA TYR A 369 -1.61 15.24 43.15
C TYR A 369 -0.62 14.83 42.06
N LEU A 370 -1.09 14.84 40.85
CA LEU A 370 -0.34 14.41 39.68
C LEU A 370 -0.13 15.61 38.75
N PHE A 371 1.08 15.81 38.32
CA PHE A 371 1.45 16.83 37.34
C PHE A 371 2.32 16.25 36.28
N SER A 372 2.08 16.61 35.01
CA SER A 372 2.95 16.28 33.89
C SER A 372 3.11 17.47 32.97
N ALA A 373 4.32 17.79 32.59
CA ALA A 373 4.60 18.78 31.58
C ALA A 373 5.60 18.20 30.57
N THR A 374 5.33 18.45 29.30
CA THR A 374 6.21 18.03 28.20
C THR A 374 6.38 19.19 27.25
N VAL A 375 7.60 19.37 26.76
CA VAL A 375 7.90 20.25 25.63
C VAL A 375 8.64 19.45 24.59
N ARG A 376 8.18 19.50 23.34
CA ARG A 376 8.86 18.93 22.18
C ARG A 376 9.17 20.03 21.18
N ARG A 377 10.36 20.01 20.64
CA ARG A 377 10.80 20.94 19.61
C ARG A 377 11.34 20.15 18.44
N ASP A 378 10.67 20.24 17.30
CA ASP A 378 10.96 19.47 16.09
C ASP A 378 11.43 20.39 14.96
N GLY A 379 12.48 20.00 14.28
CA GLY A 379 13.00 20.68 13.11
C GLY A 379 12.98 19.77 11.91
N SER A 380 12.19 20.14 10.88
CA SER A 380 11.99 19.34 9.67
C SER A 380 12.75 19.90 8.47
N SER A 381 13.28 19.01 7.64
CA SER A 381 13.90 19.37 6.36
C SER A 381 12.91 19.81 5.30
N ARG A 382 11.61 19.49 5.46
CA ARG A 382 10.52 19.91 4.55
C ARG A 382 10.25 21.41 4.60
N LEU A 383 10.76 22.09 5.63
CA LEU A 383 10.54 23.52 5.85
C LEU A 383 11.83 24.33 5.66
N THR A 384 11.70 25.57 5.26
CA THR A 384 12.83 26.49 5.11
C THR A 384 13.58 26.71 6.42
N ARG A 385 14.85 27.06 6.36
CA ARG A 385 15.73 27.23 7.53
C ARG A 385 15.14 28.12 8.63
N ASN A 386 14.39 29.16 8.23
CA ASN A 386 13.88 30.16 9.18
C ASN A 386 12.64 29.69 9.97
N ILE A 387 11.87 28.76 9.42
CA ILE A 387 10.57 28.29 9.97
C ILE A 387 10.52 26.78 10.21
N ARG A 388 11.66 26.06 10.04
CA ARG A 388 11.70 24.61 10.19
C ARG A 388 11.41 24.10 11.59
N TRP A 389 11.57 24.95 12.63
CA TRP A 389 11.42 24.54 13.99
C TRP A 389 10.02 24.84 14.53
N GLY A 390 9.28 23.78 14.91
CA GLY A 390 8.05 23.84 15.67
C GLY A 390 8.30 23.55 17.16
N THR A 391 7.54 24.18 18.05
CA THR A 391 7.57 23.87 19.49
C THR A 391 6.16 23.55 19.95
N PHE A 392 6.02 22.42 20.66
CA PHE A 392 4.75 21.79 21.00
C PHE A 392 4.74 21.47 22.50
N PRO A 393 4.22 22.39 23.34
CA PRO A 393 4.08 22.15 24.77
C PRO A 393 2.81 21.35 25.09
N SER A 394 2.87 20.57 26.17
CA SER A 394 1.70 19.98 26.78
C SER A 394 1.82 19.99 28.29
N VAL A 395 0.70 20.12 28.98
CA VAL A 395 0.60 20.09 30.43
C VAL A 395 -0.64 19.33 30.86
N SER A 396 -0.54 18.54 31.91
CA SER A 396 -1.68 17.89 32.54
C SER A 396 -1.59 17.88 34.03
N VAL A 397 -2.74 18.00 34.70
CA VAL A 397 -2.89 17.91 36.13
C VAL A 397 -3.94 16.84 36.46
N GLY A 398 -3.73 16.12 37.53
CA GLY A 398 -4.64 15.10 38.02
C GLY A 398 -4.76 15.15 39.53
N TRP A 399 -5.96 14.97 40.03
CA TRP A 399 -6.25 14.92 41.43
C TRP A 399 -7.02 13.66 41.77
N ARG A 400 -6.44 12.84 42.66
CA ARG A 400 -7.05 11.64 43.25
C ARG A 400 -7.89 12.06 44.46
N PHE A 401 -9.13 12.44 44.15
CA PHE A 401 -10.09 12.89 45.17
C PHE A 401 -10.47 11.81 46.19
N ASP A 402 -10.47 10.57 45.73
CA ASP A 402 -10.68 9.36 46.54
C ASP A 402 -9.64 9.17 47.66
N LYS A 403 -8.47 9.81 47.57
CA LYS A 403 -7.42 9.71 48.57
C LYS A 403 -7.46 10.87 49.59
N GLU A 404 -8.41 11.79 49.47
CA GLU A 404 -8.56 12.87 50.43
C GLU A 404 -9.27 12.42 51.71
N LYS A 405 -8.85 12.98 52.85
CA LYS A 405 -9.43 12.62 54.16
C LYS A 405 -10.91 12.94 54.27
N PHE A 406 -11.41 13.88 53.47
CA PHE A 406 -12.80 14.32 53.47
C PHE A 406 -13.64 13.61 52.38
N PHE A 407 -13.10 12.58 51.73
CA PHE A 407 -13.83 11.80 50.73
C PHE A 407 -15.00 11.07 51.37
N PRO A 408 -16.26 11.33 50.95
CA PRO A 408 -17.44 10.91 51.73
C PRO A 408 -17.86 9.47 51.45
N PHE A 409 -17.27 8.78 50.49
CA PHE A 409 -17.68 7.41 50.06
C PHE A 409 -16.74 6.35 50.62
N ASP A 410 -17.30 5.18 50.88
CA ASP A 410 -16.51 4.00 51.26
C ASP A 410 -15.60 3.58 50.08
N GLN A 411 -14.31 3.46 50.33
CA GLN A 411 -13.31 3.04 49.34
C GLN A 411 -13.53 1.62 48.82
N ASN A 412 -14.30 0.77 49.53
CA ASN A 412 -14.70 -0.53 49.01
C ASN A 412 -15.77 -0.43 47.91
N VAL A 413 -16.50 0.69 47.88
CA VAL A 413 -17.54 0.98 46.87
C VAL A 413 -16.99 1.90 45.75
N VAL A 414 -16.28 2.96 46.13
CA VAL A 414 -15.67 3.90 45.18
C VAL A 414 -14.16 3.93 45.44
N ASN A 415 -13.44 3.03 44.79
CA ASN A 415 -12.01 2.83 44.97
C ASN A 415 -11.15 3.75 44.09
N LEU A 416 -11.75 4.47 43.13
CA LEU A 416 -11.08 5.41 42.26
C LEU A 416 -12.00 6.58 41.86
N PHE A 417 -11.66 7.78 42.36
CA PHE A 417 -12.25 9.02 41.89
C PHE A 417 -11.14 10.02 41.56
N LYS A 418 -10.87 10.18 40.25
CA LYS A 418 -9.80 11.06 39.74
C LYS A 418 -10.36 12.13 38.82
N VAL A 419 -10.05 13.39 39.13
CA VAL A 419 -10.30 14.53 38.25
C VAL A 419 -9.00 14.85 37.50
N ARG A 420 -9.09 15.16 36.23
CA ARG A 420 -7.93 15.54 35.40
C ARG A 420 -8.28 16.64 34.41
N ALA A 421 -7.31 17.48 34.12
CA ALA A 421 -7.36 18.49 33.07
C ALA A 421 -6.04 18.46 32.30
N SER A 422 -6.09 18.72 31.01
CA SER A 422 -4.90 18.75 30.17
C SER A 422 -5.02 19.75 29.04
N TYR A 423 -3.88 20.30 28.63
CA TYR A 423 -3.72 21.11 27.45
C TYR A 423 -2.52 20.61 26.67
N GLY A 424 -2.62 20.56 25.34
CA GLY A 424 -1.52 20.14 24.48
C GLY A 424 -1.60 20.76 23.10
N GLU A 425 -0.41 21.03 22.54
CA GLU A 425 -0.23 21.41 21.13
C GLU A 425 0.45 20.25 20.39
N LEU A 426 -0.04 19.95 19.20
CA LEU A 426 0.53 18.98 18.27
C LEU A 426 0.93 19.70 16.99
N GLY A 427 2.07 19.32 16.42
CA GLY A 427 2.52 19.76 15.11
C GLY A 427 2.24 18.73 14.03
N ASN A 428 1.91 19.21 12.85
CA ASN A 428 1.84 18.40 11.63
C ASN A 428 2.61 19.12 10.52
N GLU A 429 3.47 18.36 9.81
CA GLU A 429 4.28 18.85 8.69
C GLU A 429 4.02 18.03 7.41
N ASN A 430 2.87 17.39 7.29
CA ASN A 430 2.55 16.54 6.14
C ASN A 430 2.37 17.39 4.86
N ILE A 431 3.51 17.84 4.33
CA ILE A 431 3.66 18.55 3.06
C ILE A 431 4.61 17.77 2.16
N GLY A 432 4.52 18.00 0.85
CA GLY A 432 5.46 17.39 -0.11
C GLY A 432 6.92 17.82 0.13
N GLU A 433 7.84 17.00 -0.35
CA GLU A 433 9.28 17.30 -0.27
C GLU A 433 9.61 18.52 -1.13
N TYR A 434 10.56 19.34 -0.67
CA TYR A 434 11.11 20.50 -1.37
C TYR A 434 10.07 21.54 -1.82
N MET A 435 8.87 21.57 -1.23
CA MET A 435 7.80 22.52 -1.59
C MET A 435 8.20 23.99 -1.41
N TYR A 436 9.27 24.24 -0.68
CA TYR A 436 9.87 25.58 -0.53
C TYR A 436 10.85 25.97 -1.65
N GLN A 437 11.07 25.07 -2.63
CA GLN A 437 11.97 25.32 -3.77
C GLN A 437 11.18 25.48 -5.05
N ALA A 438 11.61 26.43 -5.89
CA ALA A 438 11.05 26.56 -7.22
C ALA A 438 11.52 25.41 -8.11
N VAL A 439 10.57 24.63 -8.62
CA VAL A 439 10.84 23.53 -9.53
C VAL A 439 10.70 24.04 -10.96
N MET A 440 11.68 23.72 -11.80
CA MET A 440 11.62 24.00 -13.24
C MET A 440 11.09 22.78 -13.98
N SER A 441 10.06 22.98 -14.78
CA SER A 441 9.51 21.95 -15.67
C SER A 441 9.98 22.18 -17.10
N ARG A 442 10.26 21.08 -17.80
CA ARG A 442 10.53 21.07 -19.25
C ARG A 442 9.33 20.56 -20.05
N ASN A 443 8.31 20.05 -19.38
CA ASN A 443 7.11 19.51 -20.02
C ASN A 443 6.29 20.65 -20.63
N ASN A 444 5.99 20.53 -21.92
CA ASN A 444 5.20 21.49 -22.70
C ASN A 444 5.75 22.93 -22.74
N MET A 445 7.03 23.11 -22.36
CA MET A 445 7.70 24.41 -22.43
C MET A 445 8.48 24.49 -23.74
N THR A 446 7.83 24.94 -24.77
CA THR A 446 8.45 25.09 -26.11
C THR A 446 8.60 26.54 -26.49
N TYR A 447 9.73 26.86 -27.12
CA TYR A 447 10.03 28.16 -27.71
C TYR A 447 10.24 28.01 -29.20
N ASN A 448 9.81 28.99 -29.95
CA ASN A 448 10.06 29.02 -31.39
C ASN A 448 11.23 29.99 -31.68
N PHE A 449 12.34 29.44 -32.18
CA PHE A 449 13.49 30.21 -32.65
C PHE A 449 13.60 30.04 -34.15
N ASN A 450 13.29 31.12 -34.90
CA ASN A 450 13.39 31.16 -36.34
C ASN A 450 12.70 29.99 -37.07
N GLY A 451 11.47 29.64 -36.63
CA GLY A 451 10.69 28.54 -37.19
C GLY A 451 10.98 27.15 -36.56
N ASN A 452 12.02 27.01 -35.76
CA ASN A 452 12.36 25.77 -35.08
C ASN A 452 11.78 25.76 -33.63
N VAL A 453 11.02 24.74 -33.34
CA VAL A 453 10.49 24.50 -31.97
C VAL A 453 11.57 23.84 -31.13
N VAL A 454 12.00 24.49 -30.07
CA VAL A 454 12.97 23.94 -29.09
C VAL A 454 12.34 23.82 -27.72
N THR A 455 12.72 22.76 -26.99
CA THR A 455 12.27 22.56 -25.63
C THR A 455 13.06 23.46 -24.68
N GLY A 456 12.35 24.31 -23.96
CA GLY A 456 12.90 25.14 -22.89
C GLY A 456 12.55 24.61 -21.50
N SER A 457 12.69 25.47 -20.50
CA SER A 457 12.25 25.19 -19.12
C SER A 457 11.70 26.46 -18.48
N ALA A 458 10.68 26.30 -17.68
CA ALA A 458 10.09 27.40 -16.93
C ALA A 458 9.76 26.96 -15.50
N VAL A 459 9.65 27.92 -14.58
CA VAL A 459 9.19 27.64 -13.21
C VAL A 459 7.76 27.16 -13.28
N SER A 460 7.51 25.94 -12.78
CA SER A 460 6.21 25.28 -12.84
C SER A 460 5.45 25.34 -11.51
N THR A 461 6.15 25.69 -10.41
CA THR A 461 5.57 25.61 -9.07
C THR A 461 5.68 26.96 -8.39
N PHE A 462 4.55 27.41 -7.84
CA PHE A 462 4.52 28.56 -6.94
C PHE A 462 5.13 28.16 -5.59
N VAL A 463 6.07 28.97 -5.11
CA VAL A 463 6.75 28.74 -3.82
C VAL A 463 6.12 29.64 -2.76
N ASP A 464 5.60 29.02 -1.69
CA ASP A 464 5.21 29.74 -0.49
C ASP A 464 6.31 29.65 0.57
N ASN A 465 7.02 30.73 0.78
CA ASN A 465 8.09 30.82 1.78
C ASN A 465 7.55 30.88 3.23
N ASN A 466 6.23 30.97 3.43
CA ASN A 466 5.57 31.01 4.73
C ASN A 466 4.98 29.64 5.15
N LEU A 467 5.24 28.58 4.40
CA LEU A 467 4.89 27.22 4.77
C LEU A 467 5.49 26.89 6.15
N ALA A 468 4.65 26.73 7.17
CA ALA A 468 5.05 26.48 8.53
C ALA A 468 4.33 25.23 9.08
N TRP A 469 4.76 24.77 10.26
CA TRP A 469 4.08 23.72 11.01
C TRP A 469 2.61 24.05 11.21
N GLU A 470 1.72 23.15 10.84
CA GLU A 470 0.33 23.17 11.25
C GLU A 470 0.26 22.84 12.75
N LYS A 471 -0.49 23.63 13.53
CA LYS A 471 -0.63 23.44 14.97
C LYS A 471 -2.07 23.13 15.35
N LYS A 472 -2.26 21.96 15.99
CA LYS A 472 -3.54 21.57 16.58
C LYS A 472 -3.49 21.72 18.09
N LYS A 473 -4.44 22.44 18.67
CA LYS A 473 -4.61 22.61 20.11
C LYS A 473 -5.71 21.71 20.63
N THR A 474 -5.46 21.07 21.77
CA THR A 474 -6.40 20.16 22.43
C THR A 474 -6.49 20.48 23.90
N TYR A 475 -7.70 20.52 24.44
CA TYR A 475 -8.00 20.81 25.84
C TYR A 475 -8.65 19.60 26.50
#